data_274881b8ac9fadefe33846e255409faf
#
_entry.id   274881b8ac9fadefe33846e255409faf
#
_cell.length_a   1.000
_cell.length_b   1.000
_cell.length_c   1.000
_cell.angle_alpha   90.00
_cell.angle_beta   90.00
_cell.angle_gamma   90.00
#
_symmetry.space_group_name_H-M   'P 1'
#
loop_
_entity.id
_entity.type
_entity.pdbx_description
1 polymer ?
#
loop_
_entity_poly.entity_id
_entity_poly.type
_entity_poly.pdbx_seq_one_letter_code
_entity_poly.pdbx_strand_id
1 'polypeptide(L)'
;EGDISTLKTLSNDNSISGGHTYTITVTDTSVVASDLTTVYGKTSVAVDVSNVTTLTGLIADVNTVYAASSETSGLGNEAVTISDTNNSGNGVDVSTLNTLDDNTTGAVDAQTISAFSGSLANLLTAYGSNGITGLGNETASVTDTSTLAASDLNSLDSKTSGVVTTSTSLATLTGTVSALNTAYGSAGLSIQGDEAVTITDTTVNAKDLNDLNNYTSGVINADTLTTVTGTLVDVNTAFAADAASPATISGLGDQTIELTDTTVLASDLNTLD
;
A
#
# COMPACT_ATOMS: atom_id res chain seq x y z
N GLU A 1 -11.11 39.56 -14.56
CA GLU A 1 -10.28 38.49 -15.05
C GLU A 1 -8.79 38.83 -14.96
N GLY A 2 -7.93 37.87 -14.85
CA GLY A 2 -6.49 38.07 -14.82
C GLY A 2 -5.72 36.78 -14.59
N ASP A 3 -4.39 36.86 -14.79
CA ASP A 3 -3.49 35.79 -14.38
C ASP A 3 -3.42 35.67 -12.85
N ILE A 4 -3.11 34.49 -12.37
CA ILE A 4 -3.11 34.13 -10.93
C ILE A 4 -2.14 35.00 -10.12
N SER A 5 -1.01 35.43 -10.71
CA SER A 5 -0.01 36.27 -10.07
C SER A 5 -0.57 37.71 -9.80
N THR A 6 -1.23 38.28 -10.79
CA THR A 6 -1.88 39.56 -10.68
C THR A 6 -3.06 39.52 -9.68
N LEU A 7 -3.91 38.49 -9.77
CA LEU A 7 -5.04 38.29 -8.87
C LEU A 7 -4.57 38.07 -7.42
N LYS A 8 -3.50 37.33 -7.19
CA LYS A 8 -2.89 37.14 -5.88
C LYS A 8 -2.33 38.45 -5.30
N THR A 9 -1.69 39.30 -6.11
CA THR A 9 -1.22 40.61 -5.67
C THR A 9 -2.38 41.51 -5.26
N LEU A 10 -3.44 41.55 -6.06
CA LEU A 10 -4.67 42.26 -5.74
C LEU A 10 -5.35 41.74 -4.48
N SER A 11 -5.38 40.40 -4.29
CA SER A 11 -5.98 39.75 -3.13
C SER A 11 -5.23 40.06 -1.83
N ASN A 12 -3.95 40.36 -1.88
CA ASN A 12 -3.11 40.71 -0.74
C ASN A 12 -3.13 42.20 -0.42
N ASP A 13 -3.78 43.02 -1.25
CA ASP A 13 -3.93 44.47 -0.98
C ASP A 13 -4.96 44.70 0.12
N ASN A 14 -4.47 45.08 1.31
CA ASN A 14 -5.31 45.37 2.48
C ASN A 14 -6.17 46.66 2.32
N SER A 15 -5.96 47.46 1.28
CA SER A 15 -6.81 48.62 0.97
C SER A 15 -8.15 48.19 0.34
N ILE A 16 -8.24 46.97 -0.17
CA ILE A 16 -9.48 46.38 -0.66
C ILE A 16 -10.08 45.54 0.47
N SER A 17 -10.93 46.11 1.28
CA SER A 17 -11.56 45.49 2.43
C SER A 17 -13.00 45.06 2.14
N GLY A 18 -13.37 43.83 2.62
CA GLY A 18 -14.74 43.32 2.62
C GLY A 18 -15.01 42.22 1.64
N GLY A 19 -16.01 41.40 1.90
CA GLY A 19 -16.47 40.32 1.00
C GLY A 19 -17.00 40.91 -0.29
N HIS A 20 -16.21 40.83 -1.33
CA HIS A 20 -16.59 41.35 -2.65
C HIS A 20 -17.50 40.36 -3.37
N THR A 21 -18.47 40.89 -4.11
CA THR A 21 -19.46 40.08 -4.87
C THR A 21 -19.14 40.07 -6.38
N TYR A 22 -17.92 40.43 -6.76
CA TYR A 22 -17.50 40.37 -8.17
C TYR A 22 -16.99 38.99 -8.54
N THR A 23 -17.26 38.61 -9.78
CA THR A 23 -16.73 37.39 -10.37
C THR A 23 -15.25 37.56 -10.70
N ILE A 24 -14.46 36.55 -10.37
CA ILE A 24 -13.08 36.46 -10.78
C ILE A 24 -12.96 35.33 -11.80
N THR A 25 -12.31 35.56 -12.93
CA THR A 25 -11.93 34.50 -13.91
C THR A 25 -10.42 34.47 -13.99
N VAL A 26 -9.87 33.26 -13.75
CA VAL A 26 -8.43 32.99 -13.92
C VAL A 26 -8.18 32.71 -15.39
N THR A 27 -7.17 33.37 -15.95
CA THR A 27 -6.83 33.25 -17.38
C THR A 27 -5.71 32.29 -17.67
N ASP A 28 -4.99 31.83 -16.63
CA ASP A 28 -3.92 30.84 -16.76
C ASP A 28 -4.47 29.46 -17.10
N THR A 29 -3.68 28.69 -17.84
CA THR A 29 -3.92 27.27 -18.10
C THR A 29 -3.22 26.34 -17.11
N SER A 30 -2.23 26.85 -16.36
CA SER A 30 -1.52 26.13 -15.31
C SER A 30 -1.41 26.99 -14.07
N VAL A 31 -1.82 26.47 -12.91
CA VAL A 31 -1.93 27.21 -11.66
C VAL A 31 -1.34 26.40 -10.50
N VAL A 32 -0.65 27.08 -9.58
CA VAL A 32 -0.26 26.49 -8.29
C VAL A 32 -1.46 26.51 -7.35
N ALA A 33 -1.80 25.35 -6.78
CA ALA A 33 -2.98 25.19 -5.93
C ALA A 33 -3.03 26.16 -4.74
N SER A 34 -1.90 26.38 -4.05
CA SER A 34 -1.82 27.32 -2.93
C SER A 34 -2.06 28.77 -3.33
N ASP A 35 -1.78 29.15 -4.57
CA ASP A 35 -2.07 30.48 -5.07
C ASP A 35 -3.57 30.67 -5.33
N LEU A 36 -4.23 29.64 -5.84
CA LEU A 36 -5.67 29.65 -6.07
C LEU A 36 -6.44 29.77 -4.75
N THR A 37 -6.01 29.07 -3.69
CA THR A 37 -6.63 29.21 -2.35
C THR A 37 -6.55 30.64 -1.82
N THR A 38 -5.47 31.36 -2.13
CA THR A 38 -5.30 32.76 -1.75
C THR A 38 -6.32 33.66 -2.47
N VAL A 39 -6.64 33.39 -3.72
CA VAL A 39 -7.53 34.21 -4.56
C VAL A 39 -8.99 33.98 -4.17
N TYR A 40 -9.49 32.77 -4.06
CA TYR A 40 -10.90 32.54 -3.80
C TYR A 40 -11.33 33.00 -2.38
N GLY A 41 -10.41 33.01 -1.42
CA GLY A 41 -10.69 33.52 -0.08
C GLY A 41 -10.99 35.02 -0.03
N LYS A 42 -10.93 35.77 -1.15
CA LYS A 42 -11.18 37.22 -1.21
C LYS A 42 -12.50 37.63 -1.84
N THR A 43 -13.26 36.71 -2.36
CA THR A 43 -14.59 36.95 -2.94
C THR A 43 -15.60 35.97 -2.35
N SER A 44 -16.87 36.40 -2.28
CA SER A 44 -17.99 35.52 -1.91
C SER A 44 -18.68 34.88 -3.12
N VAL A 45 -18.14 35.08 -4.31
CA VAL A 45 -18.62 34.48 -5.56
C VAL A 45 -17.57 33.46 -6.03
N ALA A 46 -18.03 32.31 -6.47
CA ALA A 46 -17.12 31.27 -6.97
C ALA A 46 -16.18 31.82 -8.06
N VAL A 47 -14.89 31.53 -7.92
CA VAL A 47 -13.87 31.89 -8.90
C VAL A 47 -13.96 30.94 -10.08
N ASP A 48 -14.10 31.50 -11.27
CA ASP A 48 -14.11 30.72 -12.53
C ASP A 48 -12.68 30.35 -12.92
N VAL A 49 -12.40 29.04 -12.90
CA VAL A 49 -11.12 28.44 -13.26
C VAL A 49 -11.24 27.49 -14.47
N SER A 50 -12.28 27.67 -15.29
CA SER A 50 -12.56 26.84 -16.46
C SER A 50 -11.46 26.84 -17.54
N ASN A 51 -10.53 27.80 -17.50
CA ASN A 51 -9.35 27.82 -18.37
C ASN A 51 -8.18 26.99 -17.83
N VAL A 52 -8.21 26.61 -16.54
CA VAL A 52 -7.13 25.85 -15.91
C VAL A 52 -7.22 24.42 -16.41
N THR A 53 -6.16 23.91 -16.98
CA THR A 53 -6.01 22.54 -17.46
C THR A 53 -4.98 21.75 -16.68
N THR A 54 -4.20 22.47 -15.84
CA THR A 54 -3.17 21.84 -15.00
C THR A 54 -3.14 22.52 -13.62
N LEU A 55 -3.22 21.72 -12.56
CA LEU A 55 -2.92 22.14 -11.19
C LEU A 55 -1.54 21.60 -10.78
N THR A 56 -0.76 22.41 -10.07
CA THR A 56 0.53 21.99 -9.53
C THR A 56 0.61 22.28 -8.04
N GLY A 57 1.36 21.49 -7.28
CA GLY A 57 1.57 21.75 -5.87
C GLY A 57 1.62 20.50 -4.99
N LEU A 58 1.55 20.73 -3.68
CA LEU A 58 1.44 19.64 -2.71
C LEU A 58 0.05 18.99 -2.80
N ILE A 59 -0.03 17.68 -2.57
CA ILE A 59 -1.30 16.92 -2.53
C ILE A 59 -2.30 17.61 -1.59
N ALA A 60 -1.84 18.06 -0.42
CA ALA A 60 -2.69 18.73 0.57
C ALA A 60 -3.32 20.02 0.02
N ASP A 61 -2.55 20.83 -0.71
CA ASP A 61 -3.02 22.08 -1.30
C ASP A 61 -4.01 21.79 -2.43
N VAL A 62 -3.71 20.84 -3.30
CA VAL A 62 -4.59 20.47 -4.42
C VAL A 62 -5.91 19.88 -3.89
N ASN A 63 -5.86 18.97 -2.90
CA ASN A 63 -7.07 18.45 -2.25
C ASN A 63 -7.89 19.56 -1.58
N THR A 64 -7.24 20.58 -1.01
CA THR A 64 -7.93 21.76 -0.45
C THR A 64 -8.70 22.52 -1.52
N VAL A 65 -8.11 22.69 -2.71
CA VAL A 65 -8.77 23.35 -3.85
C VAL A 65 -10.00 22.55 -4.30
N TYR A 66 -9.90 21.24 -4.45
CA TYR A 66 -11.06 20.41 -4.84
C TYR A 66 -12.15 20.37 -3.76
N ALA A 67 -11.76 20.35 -2.48
CA ALA A 67 -12.71 20.42 -1.36
C ALA A 67 -13.50 21.75 -1.32
N ALA A 68 -12.92 22.84 -1.88
CA ALA A 68 -13.53 24.15 -1.96
C ALA A 68 -14.40 24.32 -3.22
N SER A 69 -15.18 23.32 -3.59
CA SER A 69 -16.00 23.32 -4.80
C SER A 69 -17.12 24.39 -4.83
N SER A 70 -17.47 24.97 -3.68
CA SER A 70 -18.36 26.14 -3.59
C SER A 70 -17.65 27.47 -3.90
N GLU A 71 -16.33 27.49 -3.76
CA GLU A 71 -15.48 28.67 -3.93
C GLU A 71 -14.86 28.77 -5.33
N THR A 72 -14.90 27.68 -6.08
CA THR A 72 -14.37 27.57 -7.45
C THR A 72 -15.38 26.92 -8.38
N SER A 73 -15.31 27.24 -9.67
CA SER A 73 -16.12 26.61 -10.71
C SER A 73 -15.25 26.22 -11.91
N GLY A 74 -15.51 25.04 -12.49
CA GLY A 74 -14.83 24.56 -13.69
C GLY A 74 -13.67 23.60 -13.42
N LEU A 75 -13.55 23.04 -12.18
CA LEU A 75 -12.59 21.99 -11.84
C LEU A 75 -13.18 20.59 -12.03
N GLY A 76 -12.27 19.58 -12.11
CA GLY A 76 -12.60 18.15 -12.10
C GLY A 76 -12.03 17.33 -13.27
N ASN A 77 -11.27 17.97 -14.18
CA ASN A 77 -10.65 17.32 -15.33
C ASN A 77 -9.20 17.77 -15.60
N GLU A 78 -8.62 18.51 -14.69
CA GLU A 78 -7.27 19.04 -14.80
C GLU A 78 -6.26 17.92 -14.61
N ALA A 79 -5.17 17.94 -15.37
CA ALA A 79 -3.98 17.21 -15.03
C ALA A 79 -3.37 17.79 -13.74
N VAL A 80 -2.84 16.95 -12.86
CA VAL A 80 -2.19 17.39 -11.64
C VAL A 80 -0.74 16.96 -11.65
N THR A 81 0.17 17.88 -11.33
CA THR A 81 1.59 17.57 -11.12
C THR A 81 1.93 17.82 -9.66
N ILE A 82 2.25 16.74 -8.95
CA ILE A 82 2.54 16.77 -7.52
C ILE A 82 3.98 17.21 -7.28
N SER A 83 4.19 17.98 -6.21
CA SER A 83 5.51 18.42 -5.77
C SER A 83 5.99 17.76 -4.46
N ASP A 84 5.17 16.88 -3.86
CA ASP A 84 5.57 16.07 -2.71
C ASP A 84 6.73 15.14 -3.08
N THR A 85 7.56 14.82 -2.07
CA THR A 85 8.68 13.90 -2.24
C THR A 85 8.57 12.70 -1.28
N ASN A 86 9.01 12.83 -0.01
CA ASN A 86 8.93 11.74 0.98
C ASN A 86 8.46 12.20 2.36
N ASN A 87 7.82 13.36 2.46
CA ASN A 87 7.25 13.89 3.69
C ASN A 87 8.19 13.75 4.93
N SER A 88 9.39 14.31 4.81
CA SER A 88 10.41 14.30 5.88
C SER A 88 10.83 12.90 6.38
N GLY A 89 10.80 11.92 5.48
CA GLY A 89 11.25 10.55 5.76
C GLY A 89 10.16 9.57 6.22
N ASN A 90 8.91 10.05 6.42
CA ASN A 90 7.80 9.19 6.81
C ASN A 90 7.01 8.61 5.62
N GLY A 91 7.33 9.05 4.40
CA GLY A 91 6.54 8.75 3.20
C GLY A 91 5.29 9.63 3.08
N VAL A 92 4.78 9.77 1.88
CA VAL A 92 3.52 10.43 1.59
C VAL A 92 2.37 9.49 1.98
N ASP A 93 1.37 10.00 2.70
CA ASP A 93 0.17 9.22 2.99
C ASP A 93 -0.59 8.93 1.69
N VAL A 94 -0.57 7.67 1.28
CA VAL A 94 -1.16 7.23 0.01
C VAL A 94 -2.67 7.46 -0.07
N SER A 95 -3.37 7.53 1.07
CA SER A 95 -4.81 7.80 1.07
C SER A 95 -5.15 9.19 0.56
N THR A 96 -4.25 10.16 0.76
CA THR A 96 -4.41 11.52 0.23
C THR A 96 -4.20 11.58 -1.28
N LEU A 97 -3.32 10.73 -1.83
CA LEU A 97 -3.12 10.58 -3.27
C LEU A 97 -4.34 9.91 -3.93
N ASN A 98 -4.90 8.85 -3.31
CA ASN A 98 -6.12 8.22 -3.80
C ASN A 98 -7.31 9.21 -3.80
N THR A 99 -7.44 10.03 -2.74
CA THR A 99 -8.45 11.09 -2.68
C THR A 99 -8.28 12.10 -3.81
N LEU A 100 -7.03 12.43 -4.14
CA LEU A 100 -6.75 13.36 -5.24
C LEU A 100 -7.13 12.76 -6.59
N ASP A 101 -6.81 11.50 -6.82
CA ASP A 101 -7.16 10.77 -8.05
C ASP A 101 -8.68 10.71 -8.24
N ASP A 102 -9.43 10.51 -7.16
CA ASP A 102 -10.90 10.50 -7.18
C ASP A 102 -11.51 11.88 -7.51
N ASN A 103 -10.79 12.99 -7.31
CA ASN A 103 -11.28 14.34 -7.49
C ASN A 103 -11.12 14.87 -8.93
N THR A 104 -10.29 14.24 -9.76
CA THR A 104 -10.07 14.65 -11.15
C THR A 104 -10.16 13.48 -12.11
N THR A 105 -10.62 13.73 -13.33
CA THR A 105 -10.51 12.77 -14.43
C THR A 105 -9.22 12.96 -15.23
N GLY A 106 -8.44 14.00 -14.93
CA GLY A 106 -7.12 14.22 -15.51
C GLY A 106 -6.05 13.35 -14.87
N ALA A 107 -4.92 13.20 -15.53
CA ALA A 107 -3.83 12.39 -14.99
C ALA A 107 -3.15 13.09 -13.80
N VAL A 108 -2.87 12.33 -12.74
CA VAL A 108 -2.12 12.75 -11.55
C VAL A 108 -0.67 12.26 -11.69
N ASP A 109 0.26 13.17 -11.94
CA ASP A 109 1.69 12.86 -12.02
C ASP A 109 2.32 12.88 -10.63
N ALA A 110 2.69 11.69 -10.14
CA ALA A 110 3.29 11.45 -8.83
C ALA A 110 4.80 11.13 -8.90
N GLN A 111 5.47 11.39 -10.01
CA GLN A 111 6.87 11.02 -10.26
C GLN A 111 7.86 11.56 -9.22
N THR A 112 7.53 12.66 -8.53
CA THR A 112 8.40 13.25 -7.51
C THR A 112 8.39 12.52 -6.17
N ILE A 113 7.38 11.68 -5.93
CA ILE A 113 7.24 10.93 -4.69
C ILE A 113 8.24 9.78 -4.70
N SER A 114 9.03 9.65 -3.63
CA SER A 114 10.03 8.60 -3.48
C SER A 114 9.70 7.58 -2.38
N ALA A 115 8.69 7.89 -1.56
CA ALA A 115 8.25 7.00 -0.49
C ALA A 115 6.76 7.20 -0.16
N PHE A 116 6.06 6.10 0.03
CA PHE A 116 4.68 6.07 0.51
C PHE A 116 4.55 5.47 1.90
N SER A 117 3.48 5.86 2.59
CA SER A 117 3.02 5.25 3.85
C SER A 117 1.51 5.08 3.80
N GLY A 118 1.00 3.94 4.28
CA GLY A 118 -0.44 3.71 4.36
C GLY A 118 -0.81 2.24 4.51
N SER A 119 -2.12 1.96 4.52
CA SER A 119 -2.59 0.58 4.53
C SER A 119 -2.26 -0.13 3.22
N LEU A 120 -2.05 -1.45 3.29
CA LEU A 120 -1.81 -2.28 2.10
C LEU A 120 -2.91 -2.10 1.05
N ALA A 121 -4.17 -2.00 1.48
CA ALA A 121 -5.31 -1.76 0.59
C ALA A 121 -5.19 -0.42 -0.17
N ASN A 122 -4.83 0.67 0.53
CA ASN A 122 -4.67 1.98 -0.10
C ASN A 122 -3.45 2.03 -1.03
N LEU A 123 -2.36 1.35 -0.68
CA LEU A 123 -1.18 1.22 -1.55
C LEU A 123 -1.55 0.48 -2.84
N LEU A 124 -2.22 -0.67 -2.73
CA LEU A 124 -2.68 -1.43 -3.91
C LEU A 124 -3.66 -0.63 -4.78
N THR A 125 -4.51 0.21 -4.17
CA THR A 125 -5.41 1.12 -4.90
C THR A 125 -4.62 2.11 -5.73
N ALA A 126 -3.65 2.81 -5.14
CA ALA A 126 -2.83 3.80 -5.85
C ALA A 126 -2.05 3.16 -7.01
N TYR A 127 -1.35 2.05 -6.76
CA TYR A 127 -0.59 1.33 -7.80
C TYR A 127 -1.47 0.63 -8.85
N GLY A 128 -2.76 0.46 -8.56
CA GLY A 128 -3.76 -0.09 -9.48
C GLY A 128 -4.50 0.97 -10.29
N SER A 129 -4.40 2.25 -9.92
CA SER A 129 -5.08 3.33 -10.62
C SER A 129 -4.49 3.59 -12.01
N ASN A 130 -5.38 3.84 -12.98
CA ASN A 130 -5.00 4.33 -14.30
C ASN A 130 -4.90 5.86 -14.36
N GLY A 131 -5.40 6.57 -13.35
CA GLY A 131 -5.35 8.03 -13.22
C GLY A 131 -4.00 8.51 -12.68
N ILE A 132 -3.32 7.70 -11.86
CA ILE A 132 -2.03 8.05 -11.27
C ILE A 132 -0.89 7.55 -12.18
N THR A 133 0.07 8.42 -12.44
CA THR A 133 1.24 8.13 -13.28
C THR A 133 2.55 8.40 -12.52
N GLY A 134 3.64 7.82 -13.00
CA GLY A 134 4.98 8.05 -12.44
C GLY A 134 5.33 7.18 -11.24
N LEU A 135 4.51 6.16 -10.92
CA LEU A 135 4.78 5.18 -9.87
C LEU A 135 5.63 4.01 -10.37
N GLY A 136 6.33 3.31 -9.42
CA GLY A 136 7.03 2.05 -9.68
C GLY A 136 8.45 1.94 -9.12
N ASN A 137 8.94 2.96 -8.38
CA ASN A 137 10.28 2.94 -7.77
C ASN A 137 10.31 3.47 -6.32
N GLU A 138 9.14 3.76 -5.75
CA GLU A 138 8.99 4.29 -4.41
C GLU A 138 9.17 3.17 -3.37
N THR A 139 9.75 3.51 -2.22
CA THR A 139 9.61 2.65 -1.05
C THR A 139 8.19 2.75 -0.49
N ALA A 140 7.68 1.65 0.06
CA ALA A 140 6.34 1.64 0.65
C ALA A 140 6.39 1.12 2.10
N SER A 141 5.82 1.88 3.03
CA SER A 141 5.63 1.48 4.42
C SER A 141 4.18 1.08 4.65
N VAL A 142 3.95 -0.22 4.81
CA VAL A 142 2.62 -0.78 5.15
C VAL A 142 2.38 -0.57 6.64
N THR A 143 1.29 0.13 6.98
CA THR A 143 0.99 0.54 8.37
C THR A 143 0.04 -0.40 9.10
N ASP A 144 -0.49 -1.42 8.43
CA ASP A 144 -1.38 -2.40 9.04
C ASP A 144 -0.67 -3.17 10.15
N THR A 145 -1.39 -3.37 11.26
CA THR A 145 -0.89 -4.06 12.47
C THR A 145 -1.67 -5.34 12.77
N SER A 146 -2.74 -5.65 12.05
CA SER A 146 -3.59 -6.80 12.30
C SER A 146 -3.15 -8.01 11.47
N THR A 147 -3.94 -8.37 10.47
CA THR A 147 -3.68 -9.51 9.59
C THR A 147 -3.48 -9.03 8.17
N LEU A 148 -2.42 -9.48 7.51
CA LEU A 148 -2.17 -9.25 6.10
C LEU A 148 -2.17 -10.57 5.32
N ALA A 149 -2.61 -10.51 4.07
CA ALA A 149 -2.48 -11.62 3.13
C ALA A 149 -1.12 -11.54 2.42
N ALA A 150 -0.38 -12.64 2.41
CA ALA A 150 0.91 -12.73 1.73
C ALA A 150 0.79 -12.49 0.22
N SER A 151 -0.33 -12.91 -0.40
CA SER A 151 -0.62 -12.65 -1.82
C SER A 151 -0.69 -11.15 -2.15
N ASP A 152 -1.24 -10.35 -1.25
CA ASP A 152 -1.40 -8.92 -1.44
C ASP A 152 -0.06 -8.18 -1.25
N LEU A 153 0.76 -8.62 -0.29
CA LEU A 153 2.15 -8.14 -0.15
C LEU A 153 2.97 -8.46 -1.40
N ASN A 154 2.89 -9.69 -1.91
CA ASN A 154 3.56 -10.10 -3.15
C ASN A 154 3.07 -9.26 -4.36
N SER A 155 1.76 -8.94 -4.38
CA SER A 155 1.19 -8.08 -5.43
C SER A 155 1.75 -6.67 -5.35
N LEU A 156 1.87 -6.09 -4.15
CA LEU A 156 2.47 -4.77 -3.96
C LEU A 156 3.96 -4.77 -4.32
N ASP A 157 4.71 -5.78 -3.89
CA ASP A 157 6.14 -5.95 -4.19
C ASP A 157 6.39 -5.96 -5.71
N SER A 158 5.49 -6.60 -6.47
CA SER A 158 5.57 -6.63 -7.93
C SER A 158 5.34 -5.28 -8.62
N LYS A 159 4.82 -4.28 -7.92
CA LYS A 159 4.44 -2.97 -8.47
C LYS A 159 5.52 -1.91 -8.32
N THR A 160 6.44 -2.08 -7.39
CA THR A 160 7.54 -1.13 -7.16
C THR A 160 8.88 -1.86 -7.11
N SER A 161 9.93 -1.18 -7.56
CA SER A 161 11.31 -1.64 -7.37
C SER A 161 11.90 -1.18 -6.03
N GLY A 162 11.19 -0.31 -5.31
CA GLY A 162 11.56 0.10 -3.96
C GLY A 162 11.16 -0.96 -2.92
N VAL A 163 11.79 -0.93 -1.75
CA VAL A 163 11.50 -1.88 -0.67
C VAL A 163 10.12 -1.60 -0.07
N VAL A 164 9.31 -2.63 0.06
CA VAL A 164 8.05 -2.62 0.81
C VAL A 164 8.33 -3.15 2.22
N THR A 165 8.07 -2.33 3.24
CA THR A 165 8.31 -2.68 4.65
C THR A 165 6.98 -2.83 5.37
N THR A 166 6.78 -3.95 6.08
CA THR A 166 5.61 -4.14 6.94
C THR A 166 5.80 -3.46 8.30
N SER A 167 4.69 -3.19 8.99
CA SER A 167 4.72 -2.69 10.36
C SER A 167 5.46 -3.66 11.29
N THR A 168 6.29 -3.12 12.19
CA THR A 168 6.94 -3.89 13.26
C THR A 168 5.96 -4.45 14.30
N SER A 169 4.68 -4.09 14.21
CA SER A 169 3.60 -4.56 15.08
C SER A 169 2.59 -5.40 14.30
N LEU A 170 2.97 -5.93 13.12
CA LEU A 170 2.10 -6.84 12.37
C LEU A 170 1.85 -8.10 13.21
N ALA A 171 0.56 -8.39 13.46
CA ALA A 171 0.21 -9.51 14.32
C ALA A 171 0.22 -10.85 13.59
N THR A 172 -0.26 -10.88 12.32
CA THR A 172 -0.43 -12.14 11.58
C THR A 172 -0.21 -11.94 10.09
N LEU A 173 0.51 -12.88 9.48
CA LEU A 173 0.58 -13.04 8.02
C LEU A 173 -0.18 -14.31 7.63
N THR A 174 -1.09 -14.24 6.66
CA THR A 174 -1.89 -15.37 6.22
C THR A 174 -1.77 -15.63 4.72
N GLY A 175 -1.89 -16.88 4.32
CA GLY A 175 -1.87 -17.26 2.91
C GLY A 175 -1.54 -18.73 2.66
N THR A 176 -1.42 -19.07 1.39
CA THR A 176 -0.87 -20.37 1.03
C THR A 176 0.62 -20.43 1.37
N VAL A 177 1.12 -21.63 1.68
CA VAL A 177 2.56 -21.85 1.93
C VAL A 177 3.42 -21.31 0.79
N SER A 178 2.97 -21.48 -0.45
CA SER A 178 3.65 -20.91 -1.63
C SER A 178 3.71 -19.38 -1.61
N ALA A 179 2.59 -18.70 -1.29
CA ALA A 179 2.56 -17.25 -1.22
C ALA A 179 3.38 -16.71 -0.04
N LEU A 180 3.35 -17.40 1.11
CA LEU A 180 4.13 -17.07 2.30
C LEU A 180 5.63 -17.23 2.03
N ASN A 181 6.07 -18.35 1.45
CA ASN A 181 7.47 -18.57 1.08
C ASN A 181 7.95 -17.53 0.05
N THR A 182 7.09 -17.12 -0.89
CA THR A 182 7.39 -16.05 -1.84
C THR A 182 7.59 -14.72 -1.11
N ALA A 183 6.69 -14.37 -0.19
CA ALA A 183 6.77 -13.12 0.56
C ALA A 183 8.03 -13.03 1.43
N TYR A 184 8.30 -14.06 2.23
CA TYR A 184 9.50 -14.08 3.08
C TYR A 184 10.81 -14.20 2.29
N GLY A 185 10.78 -14.86 1.14
CA GLY A 185 11.96 -15.02 0.27
C GLY A 185 12.23 -13.81 -0.63
N SER A 186 11.33 -12.84 -0.71
CA SER A 186 11.52 -11.66 -1.58
C SER A 186 12.52 -10.67 -1.01
N ALA A 187 13.47 -10.25 -1.83
CA ALA A 187 14.38 -9.16 -1.50
C ALA A 187 13.70 -7.76 -1.52
N GLY A 188 12.53 -7.66 -2.17
CA GLY A 188 11.73 -6.43 -2.24
C GLY A 188 10.84 -6.23 -1.01
N LEU A 189 10.63 -7.29 -0.18
CA LEU A 189 9.84 -7.22 1.04
C LEU A 189 10.73 -7.24 2.28
N SER A 190 10.44 -6.37 3.23
CA SER A 190 11.04 -6.34 4.57
C SER A 190 9.94 -6.68 5.59
N ILE A 191 9.85 -7.96 5.94
CA ILE A 191 8.93 -8.54 6.92
C ILE A 191 9.72 -8.84 8.19
N GLN A 192 9.15 -8.61 9.39
CA GLN A 192 9.87 -8.78 10.65
C GLN A 192 10.24 -10.25 10.95
N GLY A 193 9.38 -11.18 10.56
CA GLY A 193 9.60 -12.61 10.77
C GLY A 193 9.34 -13.09 12.20
N ASP A 194 8.60 -12.32 13.01
CA ASP A 194 8.15 -12.71 14.36
C ASP A 194 6.61 -12.69 14.52
N GLU A 195 5.89 -12.28 13.46
CA GLU A 195 4.44 -12.36 13.41
C GLU A 195 3.94 -13.81 13.34
N ALA A 196 2.75 -14.06 13.88
CA ALA A 196 2.09 -15.36 13.71
C ALA A 196 1.78 -15.61 12.23
N VAL A 197 1.86 -16.86 11.80
CA VAL A 197 1.52 -17.26 10.43
C VAL A 197 0.30 -18.18 10.44
N THR A 198 -0.65 -17.96 9.52
CA THR A 198 -1.80 -18.83 9.34
C THR A 198 -1.84 -19.35 7.90
N ILE A 199 -1.72 -20.68 7.76
CA ILE A 199 -1.81 -21.36 6.46
C ILE A 199 -3.27 -21.49 6.03
N THR A 200 -3.54 -21.30 4.74
CA THR A 200 -4.88 -21.46 4.14
C THR A 200 -5.01 -22.72 3.29
N ASP A 201 -3.91 -23.43 3.05
CA ASP A 201 -3.93 -24.68 2.30
C ASP A 201 -4.63 -25.80 3.07
N THR A 202 -5.17 -26.77 2.34
CA THR A 202 -5.65 -28.04 2.87
C THR A 202 -4.66 -29.18 2.61
N THR A 203 -3.75 -29.00 1.64
CA THR A 203 -2.68 -29.95 1.30
C THR A 203 -1.38 -29.19 1.08
N VAL A 204 -0.30 -29.62 1.72
CA VAL A 204 1.03 -29.01 1.55
C VAL A 204 2.11 -30.07 1.34
N ASN A 205 3.21 -29.65 0.75
CA ASN A 205 4.46 -30.41 0.78
C ASN A 205 5.22 -30.09 2.08
N ALA A 206 5.65 -31.12 2.81
CA ALA A 206 6.35 -30.95 4.08
C ALA A 206 7.65 -30.13 3.96
N LYS A 207 8.36 -30.28 2.83
CA LYS A 207 9.55 -29.47 2.59
C LYS A 207 9.22 -27.97 2.52
N ASP A 208 8.15 -27.58 1.80
CA ASP A 208 7.76 -26.20 1.67
C ASP A 208 7.29 -25.62 3.01
N LEU A 209 6.64 -26.44 3.84
CA LEU A 209 6.27 -26.09 5.22
C LEU A 209 7.50 -25.90 6.12
N ASN A 210 8.50 -26.77 5.99
CA ASN A 210 9.78 -26.63 6.70
C ASN A 210 10.56 -25.39 6.24
N ASP A 211 10.54 -25.08 4.94
CA ASP A 211 11.15 -23.86 4.41
C ASP A 211 10.48 -22.61 5.02
N LEU A 212 9.14 -22.60 5.11
CA LEU A 212 8.39 -21.54 5.78
C LEU A 212 8.77 -21.41 7.26
N ASN A 213 8.90 -22.53 7.97
CA ASN A 213 9.28 -22.55 9.38
C ASN A 213 10.70 -21.98 9.63
N ASN A 214 11.57 -22.01 8.63
CA ASN A 214 12.90 -21.39 8.71
C ASN A 214 12.90 -19.88 8.50
N TYR A 215 11.83 -19.30 7.93
CA TYR A 215 11.74 -17.87 7.67
C TYR A 215 11.19 -17.08 8.85
N THR A 216 10.37 -17.70 9.70
CA THR A 216 9.72 -17.00 10.82
C THR A 216 10.06 -17.62 12.17
N SER A 217 10.14 -16.80 13.20
CA SER A 217 10.17 -17.23 14.60
C SER A 217 8.76 -17.26 15.22
N GLY A 218 7.77 -16.74 14.51
CA GLY A 218 6.36 -16.81 14.92
C GLY A 218 5.81 -18.22 14.73
N VAL A 219 4.75 -18.55 15.47
CA VAL A 219 4.11 -19.87 15.36
C VAL A 219 3.30 -19.95 14.05
N ILE A 220 3.49 -21.02 13.31
CA ILE A 220 2.73 -21.34 12.10
C ILE A 220 1.51 -22.17 12.50
N ASN A 221 0.31 -21.61 12.31
CA ASN A 221 -0.95 -22.32 12.48
C ASN A 221 -1.27 -23.11 11.19
N ALA A 222 -1.31 -24.44 11.31
CA ALA A 222 -1.57 -25.40 10.24
C ALA A 222 -2.91 -26.16 10.42
N ASP A 223 -3.84 -25.65 11.23
CA ASP A 223 -5.14 -26.30 11.55
C ASP A 223 -6.01 -26.59 10.32
N THR A 224 -5.79 -25.90 9.19
CA THR A 224 -6.54 -26.12 7.94
C THR A 224 -6.05 -27.32 7.15
N LEU A 225 -4.87 -27.84 7.45
CA LEU A 225 -4.28 -28.95 6.71
C LEU A 225 -5.01 -30.27 6.99
N THR A 226 -5.33 -30.96 5.93
CA THR A 226 -5.89 -32.32 5.96
C THR A 226 -4.92 -33.35 5.40
N THR A 227 -3.95 -32.91 4.57
CA THR A 227 -2.97 -33.78 3.94
C THR A 227 -1.59 -33.14 3.94
N VAL A 228 -0.59 -33.92 4.31
CA VAL A 228 0.83 -33.53 4.20
C VAL A 228 1.52 -34.53 3.28
N THR A 229 2.17 -34.04 2.22
CA THR A 229 2.89 -34.82 1.24
C THR A 229 4.40 -34.60 1.38
N GLY A 230 5.24 -35.56 0.99
CA GLY A 230 6.68 -35.32 0.95
C GLY A 230 7.50 -36.54 1.28
N THR A 231 8.82 -36.35 1.46
CA THR A 231 9.69 -37.43 1.94
C THR A 231 9.44 -37.67 3.42
N LEU A 232 9.66 -38.89 3.88
CA LEU A 232 9.55 -39.23 5.30
C LEU A 232 10.40 -38.32 6.20
N VAL A 233 11.58 -37.91 5.70
CA VAL A 233 12.49 -37.03 6.43
C VAL A 233 11.84 -35.61 6.60
N ASP A 234 11.26 -35.06 5.53
CA ASP A 234 10.63 -33.77 5.58
C ASP A 234 9.37 -33.80 6.45
N VAL A 235 8.56 -34.85 6.33
CA VAL A 235 7.37 -35.07 7.17
C VAL A 235 7.74 -35.13 8.64
N ASN A 236 8.70 -35.98 9.01
CA ASN A 236 9.18 -36.10 10.39
C ASN A 236 9.71 -34.77 10.93
N THR A 237 10.37 -33.95 10.08
CA THR A 237 10.86 -32.63 10.48
C THR A 237 9.70 -31.70 10.83
N ALA A 238 8.65 -31.67 9.99
CA ALA A 238 7.47 -30.81 10.23
C ALA A 238 6.71 -31.23 11.50
N PHE A 239 6.48 -32.53 11.70
CA PHE A 239 5.79 -33.04 12.88
C PHE A 239 6.64 -32.88 14.16
N ALA A 240 7.97 -32.97 14.07
CA ALA A 240 8.84 -32.66 15.19
C ALA A 240 8.79 -31.17 15.59
N ALA A 241 8.55 -30.25 14.64
CA ALA A 241 8.37 -28.84 14.91
C ALA A 241 7.03 -28.54 15.63
N ASP A 242 5.98 -29.32 15.35
CA ASP A 242 4.70 -29.27 16.06
C ASP A 242 4.84 -29.84 17.49
N ALA A 243 5.54 -30.95 17.65
CA ALA A 243 5.77 -31.61 18.95
C ALA A 243 6.78 -30.85 19.85
N ALA A 244 7.49 -29.86 19.32
CA ALA A 244 8.50 -29.09 20.05
C ALA A 244 7.89 -28.26 21.19
N SER A 245 8.72 -27.86 22.16
CA SER A 245 8.28 -26.98 23.25
C SER A 245 9.31 -25.85 23.43
N PRO A 246 8.99 -24.59 23.01
CA PRO A 246 7.74 -24.19 22.35
C PRO A 246 7.62 -24.76 20.93
N ALA A 247 6.40 -25.01 20.50
CA ALA A 247 6.11 -25.42 19.12
C ALA A 247 6.33 -24.24 18.15
N THR A 248 6.92 -24.50 16.98
CA THR A 248 7.06 -23.49 15.91
C THR A 248 6.04 -23.70 14.79
N ILE A 249 5.48 -24.92 14.69
CA ILE A 249 4.28 -25.22 13.90
C ILE A 249 3.22 -25.71 14.89
N SER A 250 1.95 -25.51 14.64
CA SER A 250 0.84 -26.03 15.43
C SER A 250 -0.27 -26.54 14.54
N GLY A 251 -1.01 -27.56 15.04
CA GLY A 251 -2.17 -28.12 14.33
C GLY A 251 -1.83 -29.27 13.38
N LEU A 252 -0.68 -29.92 13.56
CA LEU A 252 -0.38 -31.21 12.95
C LEU A 252 -0.74 -32.35 13.91
N GLY A 253 -1.10 -33.53 13.36
CA GLY A 253 -1.43 -34.74 14.16
C GLY A 253 -2.52 -35.59 13.54
N ASP A 254 -3.51 -35.01 12.90
CA ASP A 254 -4.67 -35.71 12.32
C ASP A 254 -4.62 -35.79 10.78
N GLN A 255 -3.53 -35.37 10.14
CA GLN A 255 -3.43 -35.29 8.69
C GLN A 255 -3.18 -36.65 8.06
N THR A 256 -3.72 -36.82 6.85
CA THR A 256 -3.29 -37.91 5.97
C THR A 256 -1.87 -37.65 5.50
N ILE A 257 -0.97 -38.61 5.66
CA ILE A 257 0.40 -38.52 5.18
C ILE A 257 0.55 -39.28 3.86
N GLU A 258 1.00 -38.59 2.82
CA GLU A 258 1.32 -39.20 1.51
C GLU A 258 2.81 -39.11 1.25
N LEU A 259 3.53 -40.22 1.54
CA LEU A 259 4.98 -40.30 1.32
C LEU A 259 5.31 -40.41 -0.18
N THR A 260 6.34 -39.68 -0.59
CA THR A 260 6.87 -39.71 -1.96
C THR A 260 8.07 -40.62 -2.11
N ASP A 261 8.60 -41.18 -1.00
CA ASP A 261 9.69 -42.15 -1.02
C ASP A 261 9.26 -43.45 -1.69
N THR A 262 10.16 -44.02 -2.48
CA THR A 262 9.94 -45.33 -3.10
C THR A 262 10.27 -46.50 -2.13
N THR A 263 11.09 -46.22 -1.12
CA THR A 263 11.45 -47.15 -0.06
C THR A 263 11.72 -46.40 1.23
N VAL A 264 11.21 -46.91 2.36
CA VAL A 264 11.44 -46.34 3.70
C VAL A 264 11.86 -47.45 4.66
N LEU A 265 12.64 -47.12 5.67
CA LEU A 265 12.93 -48.03 6.75
C LEU A 265 11.76 -48.05 7.73
N ALA A 266 11.38 -49.24 8.20
CA ALA A 266 10.31 -49.40 9.19
C ALA A 266 10.64 -48.66 10.52
N SER A 267 11.92 -48.57 10.88
CA SER A 267 12.36 -47.77 12.04
C SER A 267 12.02 -46.31 11.92
N ASP A 268 12.18 -45.74 10.75
CA ASP A 268 11.97 -44.32 10.51
C ASP A 268 10.47 -43.97 10.39
N LEU A 269 9.69 -44.93 9.86
CA LEU A 269 8.23 -44.82 9.84
C LEU A 269 7.61 -44.84 11.26
N ASN A 270 8.20 -45.64 12.17
CA ASN A 270 7.75 -45.69 13.56
C ASN A 270 7.99 -44.40 14.35
N THR A 271 8.77 -43.46 13.83
CA THR A 271 8.94 -42.15 14.47
C THR A 271 7.80 -41.18 14.14
N LEU A 272 6.98 -41.51 13.13
CA LEU A 272 5.84 -40.72 12.71
C LEU A 272 4.55 -41.15 13.44
N ASP A 273 4.49 -42.38 13.97
CA ASP A 273 3.36 -42.94 14.75
C ASP A 273 3.52 -42.56 16.24
#